data_e8426716ee1be8ccfc349dd541d61d86
#
_entry.id   e8426716ee1be8ccfc349dd541d61d86
#
_cell.length_a   1.000
_cell.length_b   1.000
_cell.length_c   1.000
_cell.angle_alpha   90.00
_cell.angle_beta   90.00
_cell.angle_gamma   90.00
#
_symmetry.space_group_name_H-M   'P 1'
#
loop_
_entity.id
_entity.type
_entity.pdbx_description
1 polymer ?
#
loop_
_entity_poly.entity_id
_entity_poly.type
_entity_poly.pdbx_seq_one_letter_code
_entity_poly.pdbx_strand_id
1 'polypeptide(L)' 'MNKLKIPENHSGISKTLRLPEDIVDNIQNLANIKNLSFNRIVISLLEFSLDNLDENDKIKLKSLKKQ' A
#
# COMPACT_ATOMS: atom_id res chain seq x y z
N MET A 1 -4.35 13.25 13.52
CA MET A 1 -3.44 12.38 12.88
C MET A 1 -4.10 11.13 12.43
N ASN A 2 -3.94 10.82 11.19
CA ASN A 2 -4.62 9.67 10.63
C ASN A 2 -3.80 8.41 10.74
N LYS A 3 -4.41 7.37 11.20
CA LYS A 3 -3.79 6.11 11.27
C LYS A 3 -4.52 5.18 10.38
N LEU A 4 -3.83 4.59 9.44
CA LEU A 4 -4.43 3.60 8.58
C LEU A 4 -4.07 2.23 9.11
N LYS A 5 -5.07 1.46 9.45
CA LYS A 5 -4.84 0.12 9.87
C LYS A 5 -5.29 -0.79 8.76
N ILE A 6 -4.38 -1.57 8.21
CA ILE A 6 -4.71 -2.48 7.14
C ILE A 6 -5.19 -3.77 7.77
N PRO A 7 -6.44 -4.12 7.56
CA PRO A 7 -6.98 -5.30 8.20
C PRO A 7 -6.35 -6.57 7.68
N GLU A 8 -6.24 -7.52 8.51
CA GLU A 8 -5.72 -8.76 8.09
C GLU A 8 -6.75 -9.55 7.41
N ASN A 9 -6.45 -10.11 6.29
CA ASN A 9 -7.34 -10.96 5.62
C ASN A 9 -6.80 -12.29 5.83
N HIS A 10 -7.21 -13.27 5.25
CA HIS A 10 -6.83 -14.60 5.43
C HIS A 10 -5.36 -14.84 5.53
N SER A 11 -4.57 -14.18 4.78
CA SER A 11 -3.14 -14.36 4.80
C SER A 11 -2.40 -13.09 5.04
N GLY A 12 -3.07 -12.05 5.40
CA GLY A 12 -2.44 -10.77 5.55
C GLY A 12 -1.94 -10.55 6.95
N ILE A 13 -1.10 -9.56 7.09
CA ILE A 13 -0.59 -9.14 8.37
C ILE A 13 -1.08 -7.73 8.64
N SER A 14 -1.54 -7.47 9.81
CA SER A 14 -1.99 -6.14 10.15
C SER A 14 -0.86 -5.22 10.50
N LYS A 15 -0.83 -4.08 9.90
CA LYS A 15 0.13 -3.05 10.21
C LYS A 15 -0.58 -1.71 10.30
N THR A 16 -0.10 -0.85 11.16
CA THR A 16 -0.68 0.48 11.27
C THR A 16 0.20 1.48 10.58
N LEU A 17 -0.38 2.27 9.72
CA LEU A 17 0.34 3.31 9.01
C LEU A 17 -0.21 4.67 9.40
N ARG A 18 0.67 5.65 9.37
CA ARG A 18 0.28 7.02 9.62
C ARG A 18 0.42 7.79 8.33
N LEU A 19 -0.66 8.25 7.79
CA LEU A 19 -0.64 8.91 6.48
C LEU A 19 -1.13 10.35 6.60
N PRO A 20 -0.58 11.24 5.80
CA PRO A 20 -1.09 12.61 5.75
C PRO A 20 -2.53 12.62 5.29
N GLU A 21 -3.27 13.58 5.76
CA GLU A 21 -4.69 13.69 5.47
C GLU A 21 -5.01 13.78 3.99
N ASP A 22 -4.23 14.54 3.25
CA ASP A 22 -4.45 14.70 1.81
C ASP A 22 -4.27 13.38 1.06
N ILE A 23 -3.34 12.54 1.50
CA ILE A 23 -3.15 11.25 0.88
C ILE A 23 -4.34 10.34 1.18
N VAL A 24 -4.82 10.37 2.40
CA VAL A 24 -5.99 9.58 2.78
C VAL A 24 -7.19 10.01 1.95
N ASP A 25 -7.39 11.30 1.79
CA ASP A 25 -8.51 11.81 1.00
C ASP A 25 -8.42 11.39 -0.45
N ASN A 26 -7.24 11.47 -1.02
CA ASN A 26 -7.06 11.08 -2.41
C ASN A 26 -7.33 9.59 -2.61
N ILE A 27 -6.88 8.77 -1.69
CA ILE A 27 -7.11 7.34 -1.79
C ILE A 27 -8.60 7.04 -1.63
N GLN A 28 -9.25 7.72 -0.69
CA GLN A 28 -10.67 7.52 -0.49
C GLN A 28 -11.47 7.93 -1.71
N ASN A 29 -11.11 9.02 -2.33
CA ASN A 29 -11.77 9.47 -3.54
C ASN A 29 -11.57 8.49 -4.67
N LEU A 30 -10.38 7.98 -4.81
CA LEU A 30 -10.10 6.99 -5.83
C LEU A 30 -10.89 5.72 -5.60
N ALA A 31 -10.99 5.30 -4.37
CA ALA A 31 -11.76 4.11 -4.02
C ALA A 31 -13.21 4.30 -4.40
N ASN A 32 -13.75 5.47 -4.16
CA ASN A 32 -15.12 5.76 -4.52
C ASN A 32 -15.32 5.77 -6.03
N ILE A 33 -14.40 6.36 -6.76
CA ILE A 33 -14.48 6.40 -8.22
C ILE A 33 -14.45 4.99 -8.80
N LYS A 34 -13.61 4.16 -8.26
CA LYS A 34 -13.46 2.82 -8.79
C LYS A 34 -14.39 1.80 -8.15
N ASN A 35 -15.14 2.24 -7.19
CA ASN A 35 -16.06 1.38 -6.49
C ASN A 35 -15.33 0.20 -5.84
N LEU A 36 -14.21 0.48 -5.24
CA LEU A 36 -13.42 -0.50 -4.54
C LEU A 36 -13.18 -0.06 -3.12
N SER A 37 -12.74 -0.96 -2.27
CA SER A 37 -12.48 -0.60 -0.89
C SER A 37 -11.20 0.22 -0.77
N PHE A 38 -11.11 1.01 0.26
CA PHE A 38 -9.91 1.78 0.56
C PHE A 38 -8.70 0.84 0.63
N ASN A 39 -8.84 -0.26 1.33
CA ASN A 39 -7.77 -1.22 1.49
C ASN A 39 -7.29 -1.76 0.15
N ARG A 40 -8.21 -2.04 -0.74
CA ARG A 40 -7.90 -2.56 -2.05
C ARG A 40 -7.08 -1.56 -2.84
N ILE A 41 -7.42 -0.29 -2.78
CA ILE A 41 -6.69 0.76 -3.47
C ILE A 41 -5.28 0.88 -2.88
N VAL A 42 -5.16 0.84 -1.56
CA VAL A 42 -3.87 0.94 -0.92
C VAL A 42 -2.96 -0.19 -1.38
N ILE A 43 -3.45 -1.41 -1.40
CA ILE A 43 -2.67 -2.54 -1.84
C ILE A 43 -2.23 -2.38 -3.28
N SER A 44 -3.12 -1.97 -4.14
CA SER A 44 -2.80 -1.79 -5.55
C SER A 44 -1.74 -0.72 -5.75
N LEU A 45 -1.84 0.37 -5.03
CA LEU A 45 -0.88 1.45 -5.15
C LEU A 45 0.49 1.01 -4.63
N LEU A 46 0.52 0.25 -3.55
CA LEU A 46 1.78 -0.23 -3.01
C LEU A 46 2.43 -1.23 -3.95
N GLU A 47 1.66 -2.10 -4.54
CA GLU A 47 2.18 -3.05 -5.51
C GLU A 47 2.77 -2.34 -6.70
N PHE A 48 2.07 -1.34 -7.20
CA PHE A 48 2.55 -0.56 -8.33
C PHE A 48 3.85 0.13 -7.97
N SER A 49 3.92 0.73 -6.80
CA SER A 49 5.11 1.45 -6.38
C SER A 49 6.29 0.52 -6.20
N LEU A 50 6.06 -0.65 -5.65
CA LEU A 50 7.13 -1.61 -5.48
C LEU A 50 7.66 -2.12 -6.81
N ASP A 51 6.79 -2.27 -7.80
CA ASP A 51 7.19 -2.69 -9.13
C ASP A 51 7.95 -1.62 -9.86
N ASN A 52 7.81 -0.39 -9.46
CA ASN A 52 8.44 0.75 -10.13
C ASN A 52 9.55 1.36 -9.33
N LEU A 53 10.20 0.58 -8.51
CA LEU A 53 11.33 1.07 -7.77
C LEU A 53 12.53 1.27 -8.67
N ASP A 54 13.44 2.10 -8.19
CA ASP A 54 14.70 2.28 -8.84
C ASP A 54 15.40 0.93 -8.98
N GLU A 55 16.17 0.78 -10.02
CA GLU A 55 16.85 -0.48 -10.32
C GLU A 55 17.69 -0.98 -9.15
N ASN A 56 18.43 -0.08 -8.53
CA ASN A 56 19.27 -0.45 -7.40
C ASN A 56 18.45 -0.98 -6.23
N ASP A 57 17.35 -0.36 -5.97
CA ASP A 57 16.45 -0.76 -4.90
C ASP A 57 15.81 -2.09 -5.18
N LYS A 58 15.46 -2.33 -6.42
CA LYS A 58 14.90 -3.60 -6.83
C LYS A 58 15.88 -4.72 -6.61
N ILE A 59 17.11 -4.51 -6.98
CA ILE A 59 18.15 -5.51 -6.85
C ILE A 59 18.40 -5.82 -5.37
N LYS A 60 18.48 -4.79 -4.55
CA LYS A 60 18.70 -4.95 -3.14
C LYS A 60 17.57 -5.71 -2.48
N LEU A 61 16.36 -5.39 -2.86
CA LEU A 61 15.18 -6.03 -2.33
C LEU A 61 15.18 -7.52 -2.67
N LYS A 62 15.52 -7.86 -3.90
CA LYS A 62 15.58 -9.20 -4.32
C LYS A 62 16.64 -9.98 -3.58
N SER A 63 17.75 -9.36 -3.31
CA SER A 63 18.81 -10.00 -2.62
C SER A 63 18.47 -10.31 -1.15
N LEU A 64 17.63 -9.52 -0.54
CA LEU A 64 17.20 -9.73 0.81
C LEU A 64 16.15 -10.79 0.97
N LYS A 65 15.37 -11.00 -0.12
CA LYS A 65 14.36 -11.95 -0.07
C LYS A 65 14.93 -13.26 -0.26
N LYS A 66 15.22 -13.99 0.65
CA LYS A 66 15.74 -15.22 0.46
C LYS A 66 14.79 -16.16 0.30
N GLN A 67 14.63 -16.86 -0.23
CA GLN A 67 13.69 -17.83 -0.32
C GLN A 67 13.37 -18.43 -1.06
#